data_65277a755f4b2f6cbd46cd0c1872d882
#
_entry.id   65277a755f4b2f6cbd46cd0c1872d882
#
_cell.length_a   1.000
_cell.length_b   1.000
_cell.length_c   1.000
_cell.angle_alpha   90.00
_cell.angle_beta   90.00
_cell.angle_gamma   90.00
#
_symmetry.space_group_name_H-M   'P 1'
#
loop_
_entity.id
_entity.type
_entity.pdbx_description
1 polymer ?
#
loop_
_entity_poly.entity_id
_entity_poly.type
_entity_poly.pdbx_seq_one_letter_code
_entity_poly.pdbx_strand_id
1 'polypeptide(L)'
;MAKGRYGIHGGQYIPETLMNEVIKLEEAYEFYKKDEDFNKELDKLLREYAGRPSLLYYAEKMTKDLGGAKIYFKREDLNHTGSHKINNVLGQVLLAKKMGKTRVIAETGAGQHGVATATAAALLGMECEIFMGKEDTIRQALNVYRMELLGAKVNAVETGTQTLKDAVNECMREWTKRVDDTLYVLGSVMGPHPFPMIVRDFQSVISREARAQILEKEGKLPDVVMACVGGGSNAMGMFYEFINDESVKLIGCEAAGKGIHTEETAATIATGTEGVFHGMKSYFCQDKYGQIAPVYSISAGLDYPGIGPEHANLYDTGRATYVPVTDEEAVQAFEYIAKTEGIVAAIESSHAVAHLMKIAPTMDKDQIIICCLSGRGDKDVAAIARYRGVDLHD
;
A
#
# COMPACT_ATOMS: atom_id res chain seq x y z
N MET A 1 12.13 -22.86 2.77
CA MET A 1 10.84 -22.62 2.10
C MET A 1 11.05 -22.67 0.61
N ALA A 2 10.07 -23.14 -0.16
CA ALA A 2 10.17 -23.08 -1.63
C ALA A 2 10.22 -21.59 -2.06
N LYS A 3 10.99 -21.30 -3.08
CA LYS A 3 11.20 -19.93 -3.60
C LYS A 3 9.86 -19.27 -3.96
N GLY A 4 9.67 -18.03 -3.53
CA GLY A 4 8.42 -17.29 -3.76
C GLY A 4 7.21 -17.77 -2.98
N ARG A 5 7.41 -18.56 -1.92
CA ARG A 5 6.35 -19.04 -1.03
C ARG A 5 6.48 -18.46 0.37
N TYR A 6 5.34 -18.15 0.94
CA TYR A 6 5.13 -17.75 2.32
C TYR A 6 4.13 -18.76 2.92
N GLY A 7 4.65 -19.81 3.57
CA GLY A 7 3.82 -20.97 3.91
C GLY A 7 3.22 -21.60 2.66
N ILE A 8 1.88 -21.67 2.62
CA ILE A 8 1.11 -22.19 1.47
C ILE A 8 0.80 -21.10 0.42
N HIS A 9 1.06 -19.82 0.73
CA HIS A 9 0.73 -18.66 -0.09
C HIS A 9 1.87 -18.27 -1.05
N GLY A 10 1.59 -17.34 -1.97
CA GLY A 10 2.55 -16.88 -2.98
C GLY A 10 2.56 -17.73 -4.24
N GLY A 11 3.70 -17.84 -4.88
CA GLY A 11 3.90 -18.61 -6.11
C GLY A 11 3.81 -17.77 -7.38
N GLN A 12 3.77 -18.44 -8.53
CA GLN A 12 3.79 -17.85 -9.86
C GLN A 12 2.69 -18.50 -10.72
N TYR A 13 1.46 -18.03 -10.61
CA TYR A 13 0.30 -18.55 -11.33
C TYR A 13 0.02 -17.63 -12.53
N ILE A 14 0.91 -17.66 -13.50
CA ILE A 14 0.90 -16.81 -14.70
C ILE A 14 1.04 -17.63 -15.98
N PRO A 15 0.61 -17.08 -17.14
CA PRO A 15 0.83 -17.70 -18.45
C PRO A 15 2.32 -17.86 -18.77
N GLU A 16 2.63 -18.86 -19.60
CA GLU A 16 3.98 -19.13 -20.10
C GLU A 16 4.61 -17.91 -20.79
N THR A 17 3.80 -17.08 -21.44
CA THR A 17 4.23 -15.85 -22.12
C THR A 17 4.90 -14.84 -21.19
N LEU A 18 4.59 -14.86 -19.89
CA LEU A 18 5.18 -13.97 -18.88
C LEU A 18 6.28 -14.65 -18.04
N MET A 19 6.37 -15.98 -18.07
CA MET A 19 7.24 -16.73 -17.16
C MET A 19 8.72 -16.34 -17.32
N ASN A 20 9.21 -16.27 -18.55
CA ASN A 20 10.60 -15.90 -18.81
C ASN A 20 10.93 -14.48 -18.30
N GLU A 21 10.00 -13.55 -18.45
CA GLU A 21 10.20 -12.17 -17.99
C GLU A 21 10.21 -12.06 -16.47
N VAL A 22 9.35 -12.81 -15.80
CA VAL A 22 9.31 -12.87 -14.34
C VAL A 22 10.60 -13.50 -13.77
N ILE A 23 11.15 -14.50 -14.45
CA ILE A 23 12.46 -15.10 -14.09
C ILE A 23 13.58 -14.06 -14.28
N LYS A 24 13.63 -13.37 -15.44
CA LYS A 24 14.60 -12.29 -15.67
C LYS A 24 14.50 -11.17 -14.65
N LEU A 25 13.28 -10.78 -14.28
CA LEU A 25 13.04 -9.77 -13.25
C LEU A 25 13.61 -10.20 -11.89
N GLU A 26 13.40 -11.47 -11.51
CA GLU A 26 13.93 -12.00 -10.28
C GLU A 26 15.48 -12.03 -10.28
N GLU A 27 16.09 -12.52 -11.37
CA GLU A 27 17.54 -12.57 -11.52
C GLU A 27 18.14 -11.17 -11.49
N ALA A 28 17.56 -10.21 -12.19
CA ALA A 28 17.97 -8.80 -12.17
C ALA A 28 17.86 -8.21 -10.75
N TYR A 29 16.74 -8.45 -10.07
CA TYR A 29 16.56 -7.95 -8.71
C TYR A 29 17.57 -8.56 -7.73
N GLU A 30 17.80 -9.88 -7.78
CA GLU A 30 18.78 -10.56 -6.92
C GLU A 30 20.23 -10.09 -7.19
N PHE A 31 20.53 -9.65 -8.39
CA PHE A 31 21.78 -9.01 -8.73
C PHE A 31 21.86 -7.57 -8.19
N TYR A 32 20.91 -6.71 -8.58
CA TYR A 32 20.96 -5.28 -8.27
C TYR A 32 20.76 -4.96 -6.79
N LYS A 33 20.02 -5.76 -6.02
CA LYS A 33 19.89 -5.52 -4.59
C LYS A 33 21.21 -5.65 -3.83
N LYS A 34 22.25 -6.29 -4.42
CA LYS A 34 23.61 -6.42 -3.87
C LYS A 34 24.60 -5.47 -4.54
N ASP A 35 24.19 -4.83 -5.64
CA ASP A 35 25.03 -3.90 -6.39
C ASP A 35 25.15 -2.57 -5.64
N GLU A 36 26.38 -2.16 -5.34
CA GLU A 36 26.62 -0.95 -4.56
C GLU A 36 26.20 0.33 -5.31
N ASP A 37 26.37 0.37 -6.62
CA ASP A 37 26.05 1.54 -7.41
C ASP A 37 24.54 1.72 -7.55
N PHE A 38 23.81 0.61 -7.73
CA PHE A 38 22.34 0.64 -7.67
C PHE A 38 21.84 1.16 -6.32
N ASN A 39 22.37 0.62 -5.23
CA ASN A 39 21.96 1.01 -3.88
C ASN A 39 22.30 2.47 -3.57
N LYS A 40 23.49 2.97 -3.99
CA LYS A 40 23.86 4.40 -3.85
C LYS A 40 22.92 5.31 -4.65
N GLU A 41 22.56 4.91 -5.88
CA GLU A 41 21.64 5.67 -6.74
C GLU A 41 20.23 5.70 -6.14
N LEU A 42 19.73 4.54 -5.67
CA LEU A 42 18.43 4.45 -5.00
C LEU A 42 18.40 5.26 -3.69
N ASP A 43 19.43 5.15 -2.84
CA ASP A 43 19.53 5.93 -1.61
C ASP A 43 19.55 7.44 -1.88
N LYS A 44 20.27 7.87 -2.93
CA LYS A 44 20.25 9.26 -3.35
C LYS A 44 18.84 9.71 -3.76
N LEU A 45 18.13 8.93 -4.56
CA LEU A 45 16.75 9.22 -4.97
C LEU A 45 15.80 9.27 -3.76
N LEU A 46 15.92 8.33 -2.83
CA LEU A 46 15.10 8.31 -1.63
C LEU A 46 15.36 9.53 -0.73
N ARG A 47 16.60 9.96 -0.57
CA ARG A 47 16.97 11.08 0.30
C ARG A 47 16.72 12.43 -0.34
N GLU A 48 17.24 12.66 -1.54
CA GLU A 48 17.23 13.97 -2.17
C GLU A 48 15.94 14.27 -2.93
N TYR A 49 15.26 13.24 -3.44
CA TYR A 49 14.05 13.42 -4.24
C TYR A 49 12.78 13.03 -3.49
N ALA A 50 12.76 11.88 -2.83
CA ALA A 50 11.57 11.46 -2.06
C ALA A 50 11.46 12.13 -0.67
N GLY A 51 12.55 12.73 -0.16
CA GLY A 51 12.54 13.47 1.11
C GLY A 51 12.70 12.59 2.34
N ARG A 52 13.32 11.40 2.19
CA ARG A 52 13.58 10.50 3.32
C ARG A 52 14.81 10.95 4.16
N PRO A 53 14.89 10.54 5.46
CA PRO A 53 13.94 9.68 6.17
C PRO A 53 12.62 10.39 6.51
N SER A 54 11.49 9.67 6.44
CA SER A 54 10.28 10.13 7.10
C SER A 54 10.45 9.95 8.62
N LEU A 55 9.92 10.86 9.41
CA LEU A 55 10.16 10.87 10.85
C LEU A 55 8.99 10.25 11.63
N LEU A 56 9.31 9.72 12.81
CA LEU A 56 8.31 9.43 13.84
C LEU A 56 7.91 10.74 14.52
N TYR A 57 6.63 11.07 14.42
CA TYR A 57 6.01 12.21 15.09
C TYR A 57 5.30 11.73 16.36
N TYR A 58 5.64 12.29 17.51
CA TYR A 58 4.94 12.03 18.76
C TYR A 58 3.63 12.84 18.78
N ALA A 59 2.50 12.15 18.75
CA ALA A 59 1.17 12.74 18.76
C ALA A 59 0.77 13.11 20.19
N GLU A 60 1.33 14.21 20.72
CA GLU A 60 1.22 14.58 22.12
C GLU A 60 -0.22 14.88 22.53
N LYS A 61 -0.97 15.63 21.71
CA LYS A 61 -2.36 15.98 22.02
C LYS A 61 -3.25 14.73 22.00
N MET A 62 -3.08 13.90 20.98
CA MET A 62 -3.85 12.67 20.85
C MET A 62 -3.52 11.69 21.98
N THR A 63 -2.25 11.57 22.37
CA THR A 63 -1.81 10.77 23.53
C THR A 63 -2.46 11.24 24.83
N LYS A 64 -2.54 12.56 25.05
CA LYS A 64 -3.19 13.14 26.25
C LYS A 64 -4.71 12.96 26.21
N ASP A 65 -5.33 13.18 25.06
CA ASP A 65 -6.78 13.14 24.88
C ASP A 65 -7.34 11.72 25.06
N LEU A 66 -6.71 10.73 24.41
CA LEU A 66 -7.13 9.33 24.51
C LEU A 66 -6.72 8.69 25.84
N GLY A 67 -5.64 9.16 26.47
CA GLY A 67 -5.02 8.50 27.61
C GLY A 67 -4.37 7.15 27.21
N GLY A 68 -3.73 6.43 28.15
CA GLY A 68 -3.07 5.16 27.88
C GLY A 68 -1.76 5.30 27.11
N ALA A 69 -1.57 4.50 26.05
CA ALA A 69 -0.30 4.40 25.36
C ALA A 69 0.20 5.70 24.70
N LYS A 70 1.52 5.85 24.62
CA LYS A 70 2.18 6.87 23.79
C LYS A 70 1.95 6.57 22.32
N ILE A 71 1.55 7.58 21.54
CA ILE A 71 1.21 7.45 20.13
C ILE A 71 2.29 8.10 19.28
N TYR A 72 2.84 7.34 18.34
CA TYR A 72 3.77 7.81 17.33
C TYR A 72 3.21 7.55 15.93
N PHE A 73 3.28 8.55 15.06
CA PHE A 73 2.95 8.41 13.65
C PHE A 73 4.22 8.33 12.81
N LYS A 74 4.34 7.28 11.97
CA LYS A 74 5.33 7.22 10.91
C LYS A 74 4.80 8.00 9.70
N ARG A 75 5.42 9.13 9.38
CA ARG A 75 4.92 10.18 8.49
C ARG A 75 5.26 9.92 7.02
N GLU A 76 4.74 8.83 6.43
CA GLU A 76 4.88 8.54 5.00
C GLU A 76 4.05 9.50 4.11
N ASP A 77 3.08 10.20 4.68
CA ASP A 77 2.30 11.27 4.07
C ASP A 77 3.14 12.49 3.66
N LEU A 78 4.32 12.68 4.25
CA LEU A 78 5.23 13.78 3.95
C LEU A 78 6.24 13.47 2.84
N ASN A 79 6.30 12.26 2.35
CA ASN A 79 7.15 11.91 1.21
C ASN A 79 6.70 12.66 -0.05
N HIS A 80 7.63 12.86 -0.99
CA HIS A 80 7.29 13.34 -2.33
C HIS A 80 6.18 12.50 -2.94
N THR A 81 5.26 13.12 -3.66
CA THR A 81 3.97 12.59 -4.13
C THR A 81 2.91 12.35 -3.05
N GLY A 82 3.26 12.48 -1.77
CA GLY A 82 2.32 12.48 -0.64
C GLY A 82 1.94 11.09 -0.12
N SER A 83 2.73 10.06 -0.38
CA SER A 83 2.50 8.72 0.18
C SER A 83 3.74 7.82 0.14
N HIS A 84 3.65 6.66 0.82
CA HIS A 84 4.65 5.58 0.80
C HIS A 84 4.93 5.00 -0.60
N LYS A 85 4.05 5.21 -1.57
CA LYS A 85 4.16 4.59 -2.91
C LYS A 85 5.46 4.94 -3.61
N ILE A 86 5.98 6.15 -3.42
CA ILE A 86 7.22 6.60 -4.05
C ILE A 86 8.43 5.72 -3.71
N ASN A 87 8.47 5.12 -2.50
CA ASN A 87 9.58 4.25 -2.09
C ASN A 87 9.76 3.06 -3.02
N ASN A 88 8.67 2.33 -3.22
CA ASN A 88 8.63 1.16 -4.09
C ASN A 88 8.84 1.53 -5.56
N VAL A 89 8.18 2.59 -6.00
CA VAL A 89 8.19 2.99 -7.40
C VAL A 89 9.57 3.44 -7.86
N LEU A 90 10.29 4.24 -7.06
CA LEU A 90 11.68 4.62 -7.38
C LEU A 90 12.56 3.38 -7.56
N GLY A 91 12.43 2.40 -6.67
CA GLY A 91 13.18 1.15 -6.77
C GLY A 91 12.84 0.34 -8.03
N GLN A 92 11.55 0.14 -8.32
CA GLN A 92 11.14 -0.63 -9.50
C GLN A 92 11.46 0.07 -10.82
N VAL A 93 11.25 1.39 -10.94
CA VAL A 93 11.54 2.13 -12.18
C VAL A 93 13.07 2.22 -12.42
N LEU A 94 13.86 2.39 -11.35
CA LEU A 94 15.31 2.32 -11.45
C LEU A 94 15.77 0.93 -11.89
N LEU A 95 15.19 -0.14 -11.32
CA LEU A 95 15.45 -1.53 -11.73
C LEU A 95 15.08 -1.75 -13.20
N ALA A 96 13.92 -1.27 -13.65
CA ALA A 96 13.50 -1.33 -15.05
C ALA A 96 14.55 -0.70 -15.99
N LYS A 97 15.02 0.50 -15.64
CA LYS A 97 16.07 1.20 -16.40
C LYS A 97 17.38 0.39 -16.46
N LYS A 98 17.81 -0.20 -15.34
CA LYS A 98 19.02 -1.05 -15.29
C LYS A 98 18.85 -2.35 -16.09
N MET A 99 17.63 -2.86 -16.22
CA MET A 99 17.29 -3.99 -17.08
C MET A 99 17.22 -3.62 -18.58
N GLY A 100 17.40 -2.35 -18.93
CA GLY A 100 17.32 -1.87 -20.32
C GLY A 100 15.90 -1.69 -20.84
N LYS A 101 14.88 -1.68 -19.95
CA LYS A 101 13.50 -1.36 -20.33
C LYS A 101 13.39 0.13 -20.67
N THR A 102 12.54 0.45 -21.64
CA THR A 102 12.27 1.82 -22.09
C THR A 102 10.91 2.35 -21.65
N ARG A 103 10.03 1.44 -21.22
CA ARG A 103 8.65 1.71 -20.85
C ARG A 103 8.30 1.06 -19.52
N VAL A 104 7.48 1.76 -18.73
CA VAL A 104 6.83 1.21 -17.54
C VAL A 104 5.32 1.34 -17.65
N ILE A 105 4.60 0.38 -17.08
CA ILE A 105 3.16 0.41 -16.93
C ILE A 105 2.78 0.18 -15.48
N ALA A 106 1.66 0.73 -15.04
CA ALA A 106 1.13 0.51 -13.70
C ALA A 106 -0.39 0.59 -13.66
N GLU A 107 -0.98 -0.13 -12.71
CA GLU A 107 -2.37 0.02 -12.28
C GLU A 107 -2.50 1.11 -11.22
N THR A 108 -3.69 1.68 -11.07
CA THR A 108 -4.00 2.54 -9.93
C THR A 108 -5.50 2.59 -9.65
N GLY A 109 -5.89 2.70 -8.38
CA GLY A 109 -7.25 2.98 -7.93
C GLY A 109 -7.37 4.44 -7.46
N ALA A 110 -6.89 4.76 -6.25
CA ALA A 110 -6.89 6.13 -5.72
C ALA A 110 -5.98 7.12 -6.48
N GLY A 111 -5.21 6.65 -7.47
CA GLY A 111 -4.30 7.47 -8.26
C GLY A 111 -2.90 7.63 -7.66
N GLN A 112 -2.68 7.33 -6.39
CA GLN A 112 -1.39 7.57 -5.72
C GLN A 112 -0.23 6.75 -6.31
N HIS A 113 -0.48 5.47 -6.65
CA HIS A 113 0.52 4.64 -7.30
C HIS A 113 0.80 5.12 -8.73
N GLY A 114 -0.23 5.47 -9.49
CA GLY A 114 -0.10 6.03 -10.82
C GLY A 114 0.70 7.33 -10.85
N VAL A 115 0.40 8.27 -9.95
CA VAL A 115 1.15 9.53 -9.80
C VAL A 115 2.60 9.26 -9.45
N ALA A 116 2.89 8.34 -8.51
CA ALA A 116 4.26 7.98 -8.16
C ALA A 116 5.02 7.36 -9.34
N THR A 117 4.36 6.46 -10.11
CA THR A 117 4.97 5.82 -11.29
C THR A 117 5.23 6.83 -12.41
N ALA A 118 4.26 7.70 -12.72
CA ALA A 118 4.45 8.78 -13.68
C ALA A 118 5.60 9.72 -13.27
N THR A 119 5.69 10.04 -11.98
CA THR A 119 6.76 10.88 -11.40
C THR A 119 8.14 10.25 -11.60
N ALA A 120 8.31 8.98 -11.24
CA ALA A 120 9.59 8.30 -11.39
C ALA A 120 9.95 8.06 -12.86
N ALA A 121 8.96 7.75 -13.71
CA ALA A 121 9.17 7.59 -15.15
C ALA A 121 9.63 8.90 -15.80
N ALA A 122 9.01 10.03 -15.47
CA ALA A 122 9.43 11.35 -15.92
C ALA A 122 10.87 11.66 -15.49
N LEU A 123 11.19 11.42 -14.21
CA LEU A 123 12.53 11.64 -13.65
C LEU A 123 13.60 10.81 -14.34
N LEU A 124 13.31 9.55 -14.65
CA LEU A 124 14.28 8.60 -15.20
C LEU A 124 14.24 8.51 -16.74
N GLY A 125 13.38 9.30 -17.39
CA GLY A 125 13.28 9.40 -18.85
C GLY A 125 12.68 8.15 -19.51
N MET A 126 11.62 7.58 -18.92
CA MET A 126 10.93 6.37 -19.43
C MET A 126 9.52 6.69 -19.92
N GLU A 127 9.07 5.99 -20.96
CA GLU A 127 7.64 5.98 -21.36
C GLU A 127 6.78 5.43 -20.21
N CYS A 128 5.62 6.03 -19.97
CA CYS A 128 4.72 5.63 -18.88
C CYS A 128 3.28 5.52 -19.34
N GLU A 129 2.65 4.36 -19.11
CA GLU A 129 1.21 4.19 -19.27
C GLU A 129 0.59 3.70 -17.96
N ILE A 130 -0.51 4.34 -17.56
CA ILE A 130 -1.26 4.03 -16.34
C ILE A 130 -2.63 3.51 -16.70
N PHE A 131 -3.03 2.41 -16.08
CA PHE A 131 -4.37 1.83 -16.20
C PHE A 131 -5.16 2.12 -14.95
N MET A 132 -6.36 2.68 -15.11
CA MET A 132 -7.22 3.08 -14.01
C MET A 132 -8.66 2.76 -14.36
N GLY A 133 -9.42 2.20 -13.43
CA GLY A 133 -10.84 1.93 -13.65
C GLY A 133 -11.59 3.20 -14.01
N LYS A 134 -12.57 3.11 -14.91
CA LYS A 134 -13.35 4.28 -15.36
C LYS A 134 -14.02 5.03 -14.20
N GLU A 135 -14.59 4.30 -13.26
CA GLU A 135 -15.19 4.88 -12.05
C GLU A 135 -14.16 5.65 -11.23
N ASP A 136 -12.96 5.07 -11.09
CA ASP A 136 -11.87 5.68 -10.33
C ASP A 136 -11.31 6.92 -11.05
N THR A 137 -11.28 6.95 -12.40
CA THR A 137 -10.84 8.15 -13.14
C THR A 137 -11.75 9.35 -12.89
N ILE A 138 -13.04 9.11 -12.68
CA ILE A 138 -14.01 10.17 -12.36
C ILE A 138 -13.82 10.63 -10.91
N ARG A 139 -13.73 9.68 -9.98
CA ARG A 139 -13.57 9.98 -8.55
C ARG A 139 -12.28 10.74 -8.25
N GLN A 140 -11.23 10.47 -9.01
CA GLN A 140 -9.85 10.93 -8.78
C GLN A 140 -9.31 11.76 -9.97
N ALA A 141 -10.17 12.56 -10.60
CA ALA A 141 -9.83 13.34 -11.80
C ALA A 141 -8.58 14.23 -11.62
N LEU A 142 -8.37 14.78 -10.42
CA LEU A 142 -7.16 15.57 -10.13
C LEU A 142 -5.87 14.72 -10.23
N ASN A 143 -5.90 13.47 -9.79
CA ASN A 143 -4.74 12.59 -9.93
C ASN A 143 -4.55 12.14 -11.39
N VAL A 144 -5.63 11.95 -12.16
CA VAL A 144 -5.54 11.70 -13.61
C VAL A 144 -4.80 12.84 -14.28
N TYR A 145 -5.22 14.09 -14.06
CA TYR A 145 -4.56 15.27 -14.62
C TYR A 145 -3.09 15.38 -14.19
N ARG A 146 -2.76 15.06 -12.93
CA ARG A 146 -1.37 15.02 -12.45
C ARG A 146 -0.51 14.01 -13.21
N MET A 147 -1.03 12.81 -13.47
CA MET A 147 -0.33 11.79 -14.25
C MET A 147 -0.07 12.24 -15.69
N GLU A 148 -1.07 12.86 -16.33
CA GLU A 148 -0.95 13.41 -17.69
C GLU A 148 0.04 14.59 -17.75
N LEU A 149 0.02 15.47 -16.74
CA LEU A 149 0.99 16.57 -16.61
C LEU A 149 2.43 16.07 -16.46
N LEU A 150 2.63 14.90 -15.84
CA LEU A 150 3.92 14.22 -15.71
C LEU A 150 4.33 13.45 -16.99
N GLY A 151 3.52 13.51 -18.04
CA GLY A 151 3.78 12.88 -19.33
C GLY A 151 3.33 11.42 -19.45
N ALA A 152 2.61 10.90 -18.46
CA ALA A 152 2.04 9.57 -18.56
C ALA A 152 0.75 9.56 -19.38
N LYS A 153 0.51 8.50 -20.13
CA LYS A 153 -0.78 8.22 -20.75
C LYS A 153 -1.66 7.48 -19.77
N VAL A 154 -2.86 8.00 -19.48
CA VAL A 154 -3.84 7.33 -18.62
C VAL A 154 -4.91 6.64 -19.49
N ASN A 155 -5.06 5.34 -19.27
CA ASN A 155 -6.04 4.50 -19.96
C ASN A 155 -7.18 4.15 -19.00
N ALA A 156 -8.39 4.63 -19.30
CA ALA A 156 -9.58 4.28 -18.54
C ALA A 156 -10.04 2.87 -18.90
N VAL A 157 -10.16 2.00 -17.89
CA VAL A 157 -10.61 0.61 -18.05
C VAL A 157 -12.11 0.53 -17.85
N GLU A 158 -12.85 0.15 -18.89
CA GLU A 158 -14.32 0.11 -18.92
C GLU A 158 -14.90 -1.30 -18.72
N THR A 159 -14.04 -2.31 -18.50
CA THR A 159 -14.47 -3.69 -18.27
C THR A 159 -14.73 -3.98 -16.79
N GLY A 160 -15.54 -4.98 -16.49
CA GLY A 160 -15.82 -5.46 -15.14
C GLY A 160 -16.50 -4.42 -14.25
N THR A 161 -16.02 -4.26 -13.03
CA THR A 161 -16.51 -3.26 -12.07
C THR A 161 -15.93 -1.86 -12.29
N GLN A 162 -15.02 -1.72 -13.26
CA GLN A 162 -14.37 -0.45 -13.62
C GLN A 162 -13.56 0.18 -12.47
N THR A 163 -12.98 -0.68 -11.61
CA THR A 163 -12.20 -0.31 -10.42
C THR A 163 -10.78 -0.91 -10.48
N LEU A 164 -10.04 -0.78 -9.39
CA LEU A 164 -8.63 -1.23 -9.27
C LEU A 164 -8.40 -2.67 -9.74
N LYS A 165 -9.30 -3.61 -9.42
CA LYS A 165 -9.18 -5.02 -9.86
C LYS A 165 -9.06 -5.14 -11.39
N ASP A 166 -9.89 -4.40 -12.11
CA ASP A 166 -9.92 -4.46 -13.57
C ASP A 166 -8.74 -3.71 -14.20
N ALA A 167 -8.25 -2.66 -13.54
CA ALA A 167 -7.00 -2.01 -13.90
C ALA A 167 -5.80 -2.97 -13.82
N VAL A 168 -5.71 -3.80 -12.77
CA VAL A 168 -4.68 -4.85 -12.65
C VAL A 168 -4.79 -5.86 -13.79
N ASN A 169 -6.00 -6.33 -14.11
CA ASN A 169 -6.25 -7.26 -15.22
C ASN A 169 -5.76 -6.67 -16.54
N GLU A 170 -6.02 -5.40 -16.82
CA GLU A 170 -5.60 -4.78 -18.07
C GLU A 170 -4.09 -4.55 -18.11
N CYS A 171 -3.46 -4.14 -17.01
CA CYS A 171 -2.01 -4.09 -16.90
C CYS A 171 -1.35 -5.42 -17.24
N MET A 172 -1.84 -6.52 -16.70
CA MET A 172 -1.28 -7.85 -17.00
C MET A 172 -1.43 -8.23 -18.46
N ARG A 173 -2.57 -7.90 -19.09
CA ARG A 173 -2.79 -8.11 -20.54
C ARG A 173 -1.85 -7.25 -21.38
N GLU A 174 -1.71 -5.98 -21.03
CA GLU A 174 -0.84 -5.05 -21.75
C GLU A 174 0.64 -5.46 -21.61
N TRP A 175 1.06 -5.88 -20.42
CA TRP A 175 2.42 -6.36 -20.19
C TRP A 175 2.78 -7.53 -21.11
N THR A 176 1.84 -8.46 -21.31
CA THR A 176 2.03 -9.61 -22.23
C THR A 176 2.28 -9.18 -23.68
N LYS A 177 1.70 -8.05 -24.12
CA LYS A 177 1.86 -7.57 -25.51
C LYS A 177 3.25 -6.98 -25.79
N ARG A 178 3.88 -6.36 -24.77
CA ARG A 178 5.14 -5.62 -24.90
C ARG A 178 6.16 -6.01 -23.81
N VAL A 179 6.27 -7.28 -23.53
CA VAL A 179 7.09 -7.82 -22.45
C VAL A 179 8.58 -7.49 -22.58
N ASP A 180 9.09 -7.37 -23.82
CA ASP A 180 10.52 -7.18 -24.07
C ASP A 180 11.03 -5.80 -23.66
N ASP A 181 10.23 -4.74 -23.88
CA ASP A 181 10.63 -3.35 -23.61
C ASP A 181 9.97 -2.73 -22.39
N THR A 182 9.02 -3.43 -21.78
CA THR A 182 8.15 -2.90 -20.73
C THR A 182 8.34 -3.64 -19.40
N LEU A 183 8.41 -2.89 -18.28
CA LEU A 183 8.24 -3.45 -16.94
C LEU A 183 6.87 -3.05 -16.37
N TYR A 184 6.17 -4.02 -15.80
CA TYR A 184 5.02 -3.75 -14.97
C TYR A 184 5.48 -3.33 -13.56
N VAL A 185 5.22 -2.08 -13.17
CA VAL A 185 5.53 -1.53 -11.85
C VAL A 185 4.34 -1.80 -10.94
N LEU A 186 4.36 -2.92 -10.24
CA LEU A 186 3.23 -3.36 -9.42
C LEU A 186 3.15 -2.56 -8.11
N GLY A 187 1.95 -2.07 -7.78
CA GLY A 187 1.74 -1.07 -6.73
C GLY A 187 1.63 -1.60 -5.30
N SER A 188 1.63 -2.93 -5.08
CA SER A 188 1.49 -3.52 -3.76
C SER A 188 2.28 -4.82 -3.59
N VAL A 189 2.28 -5.41 -2.39
CA VAL A 189 2.93 -6.70 -2.07
C VAL A 189 2.10 -7.89 -2.56
N MET A 190 1.60 -7.79 -3.78
CA MET A 190 0.73 -8.77 -4.44
C MET A 190 1.32 -9.20 -5.77
N GLY A 191 0.62 -10.08 -6.49
CA GLY A 191 1.06 -10.57 -7.78
C GLY A 191 1.97 -11.80 -7.71
N PRO A 192 2.41 -12.29 -8.88
CA PRO A 192 3.32 -13.43 -8.94
C PRO A 192 4.68 -13.10 -8.32
N HIS A 193 5.34 -14.10 -7.74
CA HIS A 193 6.74 -13.93 -7.37
C HIS A 193 7.56 -13.51 -8.62
N PRO A 194 8.47 -12.50 -8.53
CA PRO A 194 9.07 -11.93 -7.33
C PRO A 194 8.40 -10.63 -6.82
N PHE A 195 7.29 -10.17 -7.40
CA PHE A 195 6.71 -8.87 -7.03
C PHE A 195 6.45 -8.67 -5.52
N PRO A 196 5.85 -9.63 -4.78
CA PRO A 196 5.64 -9.43 -3.35
C PRO A 196 6.95 -9.18 -2.59
N MET A 197 8.02 -9.88 -2.96
CA MET A 197 9.36 -9.72 -2.37
C MET A 197 9.97 -8.35 -2.73
N ILE A 198 9.95 -7.98 -4.01
CA ILE A 198 10.52 -6.71 -4.48
C ILE A 198 9.85 -5.52 -3.81
N VAL A 199 8.52 -5.50 -3.81
CA VAL A 199 7.74 -4.41 -3.21
C VAL A 199 7.97 -4.32 -1.71
N ARG A 200 7.96 -5.46 -1.00
CA ARG A 200 8.28 -5.52 0.43
C ARG A 200 9.66 -4.92 0.71
N ASP A 201 10.68 -5.37 -0.01
CA ASP A 201 12.06 -4.96 0.24
C ASP A 201 12.24 -3.44 0.04
N PHE A 202 11.65 -2.86 -1.00
CA PHE A 202 11.69 -1.41 -1.21
C PHE A 202 10.85 -0.65 -0.18
N GLN A 203 9.75 -1.21 0.31
CA GLN A 203 8.94 -0.59 1.36
C GLN A 203 9.53 -0.78 2.77
N SER A 204 10.42 -1.75 2.98
CA SER A 204 11.01 -2.03 4.31
C SER A 204 11.81 -0.86 4.89
N VAL A 205 12.17 0.12 4.07
CA VAL A 205 12.76 1.39 4.54
C VAL A 205 11.88 2.07 5.60
N ILE A 206 10.55 1.88 5.55
CA ILE A 206 9.59 2.43 6.53
C ILE A 206 9.90 1.87 7.93
N SER A 207 9.94 0.56 8.08
CA SER A 207 10.19 -0.09 9.39
C SER A 207 11.64 0.04 9.83
N ARG A 208 12.61 0.00 8.90
CA ARG A 208 14.03 0.21 9.22
C ARG A 208 14.26 1.56 9.89
N GLU A 209 13.69 2.61 9.33
CA GLU A 209 13.76 3.95 9.93
C GLU A 209 12.96 4.04 11.22
N ALA A 210 11.72 3.51 11.25
CA ALA A 210 10.87 3.56 12.43
C ALA A 210 11.51 2.85 13.63
N ARG A 211 12.15 1.69 13.40
CA ARG A 211 12.85 0.94 14.44
C ARG A 211 14.03 1.73 15.01
N ALA A 212 14.86 2.32 14.16
CA ALA A 212 15.98 3.13 14.61
C ALA A 212 15.50 4.37 15.38
N GLN A 213 14.50 5.06 14.86
CA GLN A 213 13.96 6.28 15.46
C GLN A 213 13.26 6.04 16.80
N ILE A 214 12.53 4.92 16.98
CA ILE A 214 11.88 4.65 18.26
C ILE A 214 12.89 4.24 19.33
N LEU A 215 13.92 3.50 18.98
CA LEU A 215 15.01 3.16 19.88
C LEU A 215 15.78 4.41 20.32
N GLU A 216 16.00 5.36 19.43
CA GLU A 216 16.62 6.66 19.76
C GLU A 216 15.75 7.49 20.70
N LYS A 217 14.43 7.53 20.47
CA LYS A 217 13.48 8.35 21.23
C LYS A 217 13.11 7.78 22.59
N GLU A 218 12.91 6.47 22.68
CA GLU A 218 12.30 5.81 23.84
C GLU A 218 13.23 4.76 24.49
N GLY A 219 14.35 4.41 23.85
CA GLY A 219 15.27 3.40 24.33
C GLY A 219 14.74 1.96 24.29
N LYS A 220 13.54 1.74 23.76
CA LYS A 220 12.88 0.44 23.68
C LYS A 220 12.07 0.28 22.39
N LEU A 221 11.73 -0.96 22.04
CA LEU A 221 10.83 -1.28 20.94
C LEU A 221 9.38 -0.87 21.29
N PRO A 222 8.53 -0.62 20.28
CA PRO A 222 7.11 -0.37 20.51
C PRO A 222 6.40 -1.65 20.96
N ASP A 223 5.27 -1.48 21.66
CA ASP A 223 4.38 -2.58 22.03
C ASP A 223 3.48 -2.99 20.86
N VAL A 224 3.09 -2.00 20.03
CA VAL A 224 2.22 -2.20 18.87
C VAL A 224 2.76 -1.44 17.66
N VAL A 225 2.76 -2.10 16.52
CA VAL A 225 2.98 -1.50 15.20
C VAL A 225 1.74 -1.76 14.35
N MET A 226 1.19 -0.71 13.75
CA MET A 226 -0.05 -0.84 12.99
C MET A 226 -0.07 -0.02 11.71
N ALA A 227 -0.84 -0.50 10.74
CA ALA A 227 -1.04 0.15 9.45
C ALA A 227 -2.35 -0.31 8.79
N CYS A 228 -2.89 0.50 7.88
CA CYS A 228 -4.02 0.08 7.05
C CYS A 228 -3.60 -0.96 6.01
N VAL A 229 -4.54 -1.83 5.62
CA VAL A 229 -4.28 -2.94 4.70
C VAL A 229 -5.36 -3.02 3.62
N GLY A 230 -4.92 -2.83 2.35
CA GLY A 230 -5.60 -3.31 1.16
C GLY A 230 -4.76 -4.46 0.59
N GLY A 231 -4.01 -4.26 -0.51
CA GLY A 231 -2.97 -5.22 -0.91
C GLY A 231 -1.83 -5.35 0.11
N GLY A 232 -1.61 -4.33 0.96
CA GLY A 232 -0.80 -4.39 2.17
C GLY A 232 0.63 -3.87 2.06
N SER A 233 0.99 -3.06 1.04
CA SER A 233 2.38 -2.62 0.85
C SER A 233 2.91 -1.73 1.97
N ASN A 234 2.12 -0.75 2.45
CA ASN A 234 2.55 0.08 3.58
C ASN A 234 2.65 -0.72 4.88
N ALA A 235 1.71 -1.62 5.11
CA ALA A 235 1.70 -2.47 6.29
C ALA A 235 2.89 -3.44 6.29
N MET A 236 3.20 -4.06 5.15
CA MET A 236 4.37 -4.94 5.04
C MET A 236 5.66 -4.15 5.24
N GLY A 237 5.77 -2.97 4.63
CA GLY A 237 6.89 -2.06 4.84
C GLY A 237 7.07 -1.67 6.32
N MET A 238 5.95 -1.45 7.03
CA MET A 238 5.96 -1.09 8.45
C MET A 238 6.21 -2.28 9.37
N PHE A 239 5.81 -3.49 9.00
CA PHE A 239 5.94 -4.68 9.83
C PHE A 239 7.31 -5.35 9.71
N TYR A 240 7.97 -5.25 8.55
CA TYR A 240 9.05 -6.13 8.15
C TYR A 240 10.18 -6.25 9.17
N GLU A 241 10.72 -5.15 9.66
CA GLU A 241 11.82 -5.14 10.65
C GLU A 241 11.37 -5.54 12.07
N PHE A 242 10.05 -5.68 12.29
CA PHE A 242 9.48 -6.10 13.57
C PHE A 242 8.92 -7.53 13.54
N ILE A 243 8.96 -8.23 12.39
CA ILE A 243 8.39 -9.58 12.27
C ILE A 243 9.01 -10.54 13.27
N ASN A 244 10.32 -10.44 13.52
CA ASN A 244 11.05 -11.33 14.42
C ASN A 244 11.04 -10.88 15.89
N ASP A 245 10.46 -9.71 16.19
CA ASP A 245 10.33 -9.20 17.56
C ASP A 245 8.98 -9.66 18.14
N GLU A 246 8.95 -10.83 18.79
CA GLU A 246 7.70 -11.43 19.31
C GLU A 246 6.98 -10.55 20.34
N SER A 247 7.71 -9.66 21.02
CA SER A 247 7.13 -8.69 21.96
C SER A 247 6.34 -7.56 21.28
N VAL A 248 6.55 -7.34 19.98
CA VAL A 248 5.87 -6.30 19.21
C VAL A 248 4.63 -6.90 18.53
N LYS A 249 3.45 -6.42 18.87
CA LYS A 249 2.19 -6.79 18.20
C LYS A 249 2.09 -6.11 16.84
N LEU A 250 1.77 -6.87 15.79
CA LEU A 250 1.54 -6.36 14.44
C LEU A 250 0.05 -6.37 14.14
N ILE A 251 -0.53 -5.19 13.82
CA ILE A 251 -1.97 -5.05 13.57
C ILE A 251 -2.21 -4.42 12.21
N GLY A 252 -2.83 -5.18 11.30
CA GLY A 252 -3.33 -4.70 10.03
C GLY A 252 -4.80 -4.27 10.13
N CYS A 253 -5.14 -3.07 9.65
CA CYS A 253 -6.50 -2.56 9.68
C CYS A 253 -7.11 -2.62 8.28
N GLU A 254 -8.09 -3.49 8.08
CA GLU A 254 -8.76 -3.72 6.80
C GLU A 254 -9.98 -2.81 6.64
N ALA A 255 -10.33 -2.48 5.41
CA ALA A 255 -11.51 -1.69 5.10
C ALA A 255 -12.77 -2.58 5.09
N ALA A 256 -13.58 -2.45 6.13
CA ALA A 256 -14.84 -3.19 6.24
C ALA A 256 -16.03 -2.51 5.53
N GLY A 257 -15.82 -1.36 4.89
CA GLY A 257 -16.88 -0.67 4.19
C GLY A 257 -18.08 -0.39 5.09
N LYS A 258 -19.24 -0.94 4.72
CA LYS A 258 -20.47 -0.85 5.52
C LYS A 258 -20.60 -1.97 6.59
N GLY A 259 -19.59 -2.82 6.70
CA GLY A 259 -19.50 -3.88 7.70
C GLY A 259 -19.26 -5.27 7.10
N ILE A 260 -18.59 -6.14 7.86
CA ILE A 260 -18.19 -7.50 7.41
C ILE A 260 -19.35 -8.47 7.16
N HIS A 261 -20.54 -8.12 7.59
CA HIS A 261 -21.76 -8.91 7.37
C HIS A 261 -22.60 -8.39 6.19
N THR A 262 -22.05 -7.46 5.41
CA THR A 262 -22.66 -6.89 4.21
C THR A 262 -21.88 -7.32 2.97
N GLU A 263 -22.46 -7.13 1.78
CA GLU A 263 -21.74 -7.32 0.51
C GLU A 263 -20.81 -6.14 0.19
N GLU A 264 -20.91 -5.03 0.94
CA GLU A 264 -20.13 -3.81 0.76
C GLU A 264 -18.96 -3.77 1.75
N THR A 265 -17.97 -4.66 1.56
CA THR A 265 -16.75 -4.79 2.36
C THR A 265 -15.55 -5.14 1.49
N ALA A 266 -14.35 -4.75 1.90
CA ALA A 266 -13.07 -5.14 1.33
C ALA A 266 -12.13 -5.78 2.37
N ALA A 267 -12.68 -6.21 3.53
CA ALA A 267 -11.93 -6.84 4.61
C ALA A 267 -11.59 -8.30 4.27
N THR A 268 -10.51 -8.50 3.54
CA THR A 268 -10.15 -9.77 2.91
C THR A 268 -9.84 -10.89 3.91
N ILE A 269 -9.12 -10.61 5.00
CA ILE A 269 -8.85 -11.63 6.04
C ILE A 269 -10.13 -11.95 6.81
N ALA A 270 -10.94 -10.93 7.11
CA ALA A 270 -12.17 -11.13 7.88
C ALA A 270 -13.26 -11.91 7.12
N THR A 271 -13.35 -11.76 5.79
CA THR A 271 -14.46 -12.30 5.00
C THR A 271 -14.07 -13.21 3.84
N GLY A 272 -12.78 -13.21 3.47
CA GLY A 272 -12.27 -13.94 2.31
C GLY A 272 -11.95 -15.41 2.58
N THR A 273 -11.61 -16.09 1.51
CA THR A 273 -11.18 -17.50 1.52
C THR A 273 -9.89 -17.66 0.70
N GLU A 274 -9.18 -18.78 0.89
CA GLU A 274 -8.01 -19.09 0.07
C GLU A 274 -8.38 -19.26 -1.41
N GLY A 275 -7.55 -18.68 -2.28
CA GLY A 275 -7.73 -18.79 -3.71
C GLY A 275 -6.47 -18.44 -4.49
N VAL A 276 -6.59 -18.44 -5.82
CA VAL A 276 -5.54 -18.00 -6.74
C VAL A 276 -6.11 -16.90 -7.62
N PHE A 277 -5.47 -15.73 -7.56
CA PHE A 277 -5.87 -14.58 -8.36
C PHE A 277 -4.67 -13.65 -8.59
N HIS A 278 -4.64 -12.91 -9.69
CA HIS A 278 -3.54 -12.01 -10.06
C HIS A 278 -2.14 -12.64 -9.91
N GLY A 279 -2.03 -13.93 -10.25
CA GLY A 279 -0.75 -14.64 -10.30
C GLY A 279 -0.21 -15.16 -8.97
N MET A 280 -0.97 -15.04 -7.88
CA MET A 280 -0.58 -15.51 -6.54
C MET A 280 -1.66 -16.35 -5.88
N LYS A 281 -1.28 -17.23 -4.96
CA LYS A 281 -2.17 -17.84 -3.97
C LYS A 281 -2.18 -16.98 -2.71
N SER A 282 -3.38 -16.61 -2.22
CA SER A 282 -3.57 -15.81 -1.01
C SER A 282 -5.01 -15.92 -0.52
N TYR A 283 -5.46 -15.03 0.39
CA TYR A 283 -6.86 -14.81 0.70
C TYR A 283 -7.49 -13.81 -0.25
N PHE A 284 -8.73 -14.07 -0.66
CA PHE A 284 -9.53 -13.23 -1.56
C PHE A 284 -10.99 -13.18 -1.12
N CYS A 285 -11.64 -12.05 -1.33
CA CYS A 285 -13.09 -11.94 -1.24
C CYS A 285 -13.71 -12.72 -2.41
N GLN A 286 -14.32 -13.85 -2.12
CA GLN A 286 -14.90 -14.78 -3.12
C GLN A 286 -16.33 -15.14 -2.74
N ASP A 287 -17.15 -15.38 -3.76
CA ASP A 287 -18.46 -15.96 -3.57
C ASP A 287 -18.37 -17.48 -3.33
N LYS A 288 -19.51 -18.10 -3.07
CA LYS A 288 -19.61 -19.55 -2.82
C LYS A 288 -19.17 -20.44 -4.00
N TYR A 289 -18.95 -19.86 -5.18
CA TYR A 289 -18.46 -20.55 -6.38
C TYR A 289 -16.97 -20.30 -6.65
N GLY A 290 -16.29 -19.56 -5.76
CA GLY A 290 -14.88 -19.19 -5.91
C GLY A 290 -14.63 -18.04 -6.89
N GLN A 291 -15.68 -17.31 -7.31
CA GLN A 291 -15.52 -16.12 -8.13
C GLN A 291 -15.14 -14.93 -7.25
N ILE A 292 -14.28 -14.06 -7.76
CA ILE A 292 -13.90 -12.82 -7.04
C ILE A 292 -15.17 -11.96 -6.88
N ALA A 293 -15.55 -11.73 -5.63
CA ALA A 293 -16.69 -10.90 -5.30
C ALA A 293 -16.37 -9.41 -5.55
N PRO A 294 -17.36 -8.60 -5.90
CA PRO A 294 -17.25 -7.16 -5.80
C PRO A 294 -16.91 -6.76 -4.36
N VAL A 295 -16.07 -5.77 -4.20
CA VAL A 295 -15.72 -5.21 -2.89
C VAL A 295 -16.06 -3.73 -2.85
N TYR A 296 -16.12 -3.18 -1.65
CA TYR A 296 -16.43 -1.77 -1.47
C TYR A 296 -15.71 -1.19 -0.25
N SER A 297 -15.19 0.01 -0.42
CA SER A 297 -14.70 0.88 0.64
C SER A 297 -14.83 2.35 0.19
N ILE A 298 -15.05 3.26 1.13
CA ILE A 298 -14.92 4.70 0.89
C ILE A 298 -13.49 5.05 0.41
N SER A 299 -12.53 4.21 0.74
CA SER A 299 -11.13 4.34 0.37
C SER A 299 -10.83 3.56 -0.91
N ALA A 300 -10.70 4.25 -2.05
CA ALA A 300 -10.32 3.62 -3.31
C ALA A 300 -8.95 2.91 -3.26
N GLY A 301 -8.05 3.32 -2.35
CA GLY A 301 -6.74 2.67 -2.18
C GLY A 301 -6.79 1.35 -1.40
N LEU A 302 -7.89 1.06 -0.70
CA LEU A 302 -8.13 -0.21 0.00
C LEU A 302 -9.21 -1.07 -0.68
N ASP A 303 -9.79 -0.58 -1.76
CA ASP A 303 -10.86 -1.25 -2.53
C ASP A 303 -10.27 -2.33 -3.45
N TYR A 304 -9.73 -3.39 -2.84
CA TYR A 304 -9.08 -4.51 -3.51
C TYR A 304 -9.51 -5.83 -2.87
N PRO A 305 -9.94 -6.83 -3.67
CA PRO A 305 -10.53 -8.07 -3.16
C PRO A 305 -9.50 -9.12 -2.72
N GLY A 306 -8.30 -8.73 -2.33
CA GLY A 306 -7.25 -9.65 -1.95
C GLY A 306 -6.20 -9.02 -1.05
N ILE A 307 -5.31 -9.85 -0.51
CA ILE A 307 -4.20 -9.42 0.35
C ILE A 307 -2.89 -10.07 -0.10
N GLY A 308 -1.77 -9.41 0.17
CA GLY A 308 -0.45 -9.95 -0.14
C GLY A 308 -0.19 -11.30 0.52
N PRO A 309 0.50 -12.23 -0.16
CA PRO A 309 0.68 -13.60 0.34
C PRO A 309 1.53 -13.68 1.62
N GLU A 310 2.41 -12.73 1.87
CA GLU A 310 3.16 -12.67 3.12
C GLU A 310 2.28 -12.26 4.29
N HIS A 311 1.31 -11.34 4.08
CA HIS A 311 0.28 -11.02 5.07
C HIS A 311 -0.59 -12.22 5.40
N ALA A 312 -1.02 -12.98 4.38
CA ALA A 312 -1.78 -14.21 4.57
C ALA A 312 -1.01 -15.20 5.46
N ASN A 313 0.29 -15.38 5.23
CA ASN A 313 1.14 -16.23 6.07
C ASN A 313 1.31 -15.67 7.50
N LEU A 314 1.45 -14.36 7.67
CA LEU A 314 1.53 -13.74 9.00
C LEU A 314 0.24 -13.94 9.80
N TYR A 315 -0.91 -13.93 9.12
CA TYR A 315 -2.19 -14.26 9.72
C TYR A 315 -2.28 -15.74 10.12
N ASP A 316 -1.96 -16.66 9.21
CA ASP A 316 -2.04 -18.12 9.46
C ASP A 316 -1.14 -18.57 10.61
N THR A 317 0.04 -17.93 10.73
CA THR A 317 0.99 -18.23 11.81
C THR A 317 0.68 -17.50 13.12
N GLY A 318 -0.36 -16.66 13.14
CA GLY A 318 -0.70 -15.85 14.31
C GLY A 318 0.31 -14.74 14.61
N ARG A 319 1.24 -14.43 13.68
CA ARG A 319 2.25 -13.38 13.89
C ARG A 319 1.66 -11.97 13.78
N ALA A 320 0.67 -11.77 12.94
CA ALA A 320 -0.06 -10.52 12.82
C ALA A 320 -1.57 -10.74 12.96
N THR A 321 -2.23 -9.73 13.51
CA THR A 321 -3.70 -9.69 13.63
C THR A 321 -4.25 -8.72 12.62
N TYR A 322 -5.39 -9.05 12.01
CA TYR A 322 -6.09 -8.18 11.07
C TYR A 322 -7.47 -7.84 11.62
N VAL A 323 -7.80 -6.55 11.60
CA VAL A 323 -9.03 -6.04 12.20
C VAL A 323 -9.85 -5.25 11.18
N PRO A 324 -11.15 -5.53 11.05
CA PRO A 324 -12.03 -4.78 10.17
C PRO A 324 -12.36 -3.42 10.78
N VAL A 325 -12.36 -2.37 9.94
CA VAL A 325 -12.73 -1.00 10.29
C VAL A 325 -13.72 -0.48 9.25
N THR A 326 -14.86 0.02 9.72
CA THR A 326 -15.92 0.54 8.85
C THR A 326 -15.60 1.93 8.30
N ASP A 327 -16.30 2.30 7.22
CA ASP A 327 -16.16 3.65 6.63
C ASP A 327 -16.46 4.76 7.63
N GLU A 328 -17.51 4.61 8.45
CA GLU A 328 -17.87 5.61 9.46
C GLU A 328 -16.77 5.78 10.51
N GLU A 329 -16.18 4.67 10.99
CA GLU A 329 -15.06 4.72 11.92
C GLU A 329 -13.84 5.40 11.31
N ALA A 330 -13.54 5.10 10.05
CA ALA A 330 -12.44 5.72 9.32
C ALA A 330 -12.65 7.22 9.10
N VAL A 331 -13.88 7.64 8.75
CA VAL A 331 -14.22 9.06 8.58
C VAL A 331 -14.14 9.81 9.91
N GLN A 332 -14.65 9.23 11.00
CA GLN A 332 -14.50 9.81 12.35
C GLN A 332 -13.04 9.99 12.73
N ALA A 333 -12.20 9.00 12.45
CA ALA A 333 -10.76 9.08 12.72
C ALA A 333 -10.06 10.13 11.84
N PHE A 334 -10.45 10.25 10.57
CA PHE A 334 -9.97 11.31 9.66
C PHE A 334 -10.24 12.70 10.23
N GLU A 335 -11.48 12.94 10.70
CA GLU A 335 -11.86 14.20 11.31
C GLU A 335 -11.17 14.44 12.65
N TYR A 336 -11.01 13.37 13.45
CA TYR A 336 -10.40 13.46 14.78
C TYR A 336 -8.92 13.83 14.70
N ILE A 337 -8.12 13.12 13.88
CA ILE A 337 -6.69 13.43 13.73
C ILE A 337 -6.47 14.83 13.13
N ALA A 338 -7.33 15.25 12.20
CA ALA A 338 -7.27 16.60 11.64
C ALA A 338 -7.50 17.69 12.70
N LYS A 339 -8.50 17.52 13.57
CA LYS A 339 -8.82 18.48 14.64
C LYS A 339 -7.80 18.45 15.78
N THR A 340 -7.26 17.26 16.09
CA THR A 340 -6.39 17.07 17.26
C THR A 340 -4.94 17.40 16.95
N GLU A 341 -4.40 16.86 15.84
CA GLU A 341 -2.99 16.98 15.48
C GLU A 341 -2.73 17.93 14.29
N GLY A 342 -3.79 18.46 13.66
CA GLY A 342 -3.64 19.28 12.45
C GLY A 342 -3.13 18.50 11.23
N ILE A 343 -3.36 17.18 11.20
CA ILE A 343 -2.91 16.29 10.14
C ILE A 343 -4.12 15.80 9.35
N VAL A 344 -4.24 16.20 8.09
CA VAL A 344 -5.23 15.64 7.15
C VAL A 344 -4.61 14.38 6.54
N ALA A 345 -4.75 13.25 7.22
CA ALA A 345 -4.25 11.96 6.78
C ALA A 345 -5.15 11.37 5.68
N ALA A 346 -4.58 10.55 4.78
CA ALA A 346 -5.39 9.83 3.80
C ALA A 346 -6.45 8.95 4.47
N ILE A 347 -7.61 8.81 3.83
CA ILE A 347 -8.71 7.99 4.36
C ILE A 347 -8.27 6.53 4.54
N GLU A 348 -7.35 6.05 3.71
CA GLU A 348 -6.68 4.77 3.90
C GLU A 348 -6.05 4.68 5.29
N SER A 349 -5.19 5.64 5.63
CA SER A 349 -4.48 5.68 6.92
C SER A 349 -5.42 5.83 8.10
N SER A 350 -6.54 6.50 7.89
CA SER A 350 -7.55 6.74 8.92
C SER A 350 -8.21 5.45 9.42
N HIS A 351 -8.20 4.35 8.65
CA HIS A 351 -8.60 3.04 9.14
C HIS A 351 -7.70 2.58 10.30
N ALA A 352 -6.37 2.75 10.16
CA ALA A 352 -5.45 2.42 11.24
C ALA A 352 -5.62 3.35 12.45
N VAL A 353 -5.82 4.65 12.21
CA VAL A 353 -6.10 5.63 13.28
C VAL A 353 -7.38 5.29 14.03
N ALA A 354 -8.45 4.84 13.34
CA ALA A 354 -9.70 4.43 13.98
C ALA A 354 -9.51 3.27 14.97
N HIS A 355 -8.73 2.26 14.59
CA HIS A 355 -8.44 1.17 15.52
C HIS A 355 -7.49 1.60 16.64
N LEU A 356 -6.52 2.46 16.35
CA LEU A 356 -5.64 3.07 17.36
C LEU A 356 -6.46 3.78 18.44
N MET A 357 -7.49 4.56 18.07
CA MET A 357 -8.37 5.26 19.02
C MET A 357 -9.10 4.29 19.96
N LYS A 358 -9.35 3.07 19.53
CA LYS A 358 -9.99 2.04 20.37
C LYS A 358 -9.02 1.39 21.36
N ILE A 359 -7.79 1.13 20.93
CA ILE A 359 -6.84 0.36 21.76
C ILE A 359 -5.97 1.23 22.66
N ALA A 360 -5.58 2.44 22.23
CA ALA A 360 -4.69 3.31 23.02
C ALA A 360 -5.18 3.56 24.45
N PRO A 361 -6.49 3.85 24.69
CA PRO A 361 -7.00 4.05 26.04
C PRO A 361 -6.92 2.82 26.96
N THR A 362 -6.81 1.62 26.38
CA THR A 362 -6.80 0.35 27.13
C THR A 362 -5.38 -0.12 27.49
N MET A 363 -4.37 0.59 27.02
CA MET A 363 -2.96 0.27 27.22
C MET A 363 -2.34 1.13 28.34
N ASP A 364 -1.25 0.66 28.90
CA ASP A 364 -0.52 1.40 29.94
C ASP A 364 0.21 2.62 29.35
N LYS A 365 0.42 3.66 30.19
CA LYS A 365 1.02 4.94 29.76
C LYS A 365 2.47 4.86 29.30
N ASP A 366 3.17 3.81 29.67
CA ASP A 366 4.55 3.54 29.23
C ASP A 366 4.61 2.68 27.97
N GLN A 367 3.50 2.11 27.55
CA GLN A 367 3.41 1.38 26.28
C GLN A 367 3.40 2.32 25.07
N ILE A 368 3.82 1.80 23.92
CA ILE A 368 4.06 2.60 22.71
C ILE A 368 3.31 1.97 21.53
N ILE A 369 2.55 2.81 20.83
CA ILE A 369 1.97 2.46 19.52
C ILE A 369 2.68 3.26 18.42
N ILE A 370 3.14 2.58 17.37
CA ILE A 370 3.53 3.23 16.11
C ILE A 370 2.45 2.93 15.07
N CYS A 371 1.84 3.97 14.52
CA CYS A 371 0.88 3.87 13.42
C CYS A 371 1.45 4.52 12.15
N CYS A 372 1.39 3.81 11.03
CA CYS A 372 1.83 4.34 9.74
C CYS A 372 0.77 5.24 9.12
N LEU A 373 1.06 6.53 8.96
CA LEU A 373 0.30 7.42 8.09
C LEU A 373 0.82 7.27 6.67
N SER A 374 0.20 6.37 5.93
CA SER A 374 0.68 5.89 4.63
C SER A 374 0.60 6.94 3.51
N GLY A 375 -0.26 7.95 3.67
CA GLY A 375 -0.45 9.01 2.70
C GLY A 375 -1.21 10.20 3.27
N ARG A 376 -1.19 11.34 2.54
CA ARG A 376 -1.92 12.55 2.89
C ARG A 376 -3.33 12.56 2.30
N GLY A 377 -4.25 13.26 2.97
CA GLY A 377 -5.67 13.24 2.70
C GLY A 377 -6.21 14.39 1.84
N ASP A 378 -5.36 15.23 1.25
CA ASP A 378 -5.83 16.34 0.39
C ASP A 378 -6.77 15.84 -0.72
N LYS A 379 -6.47 14.66 -1.27
CA LYS A 379 -7.28 13.99 -2.30
C LYS A 379 -8.66 13.55 -1.80
N ASP A 380 -8.82 13.37 -0.48
CA ASP A 380 -10.00 12.76 0.13
C ASP A 380 -11.00 13.79 0.66
N VAL A 381 -10.57 15.05 0.84
CA VAL A 381 -11.38 16.11 1.45
C VAL A 381 -12.74 16.25 0.78
N ALA A 382 -12.78 16.27 -0.56
CA ALA A 382 -14.04 16.38 -1.29
C ALA A 382 -14.94 15.13 -1.14
N ALA A 383 -14.35 13.94 -1.04
CA ALA A 383 -15.10 12.70 -0.83
C ALA A 383 -15.69 12.65 0.59
N ILE A 384 -14.91 13.07 1.60
CA ILE A 384 -15.38 13.16 2.99
C ILE A 384 -16.48 14.21 3.15
N ALA A 385 -16.33 15.39 2.50
CA ALA A 385 -17.38 16.42 2.48
C ALA A 385 -18.71 15.85 1.94
N ARG A 386 -18.67 15.19 0.78
CA ARG A 386 -19.85 14.52 0.22
C ARG A 386 -20.42 13.45 1.15
N TYR A 387 -19.58 12.65 1.77
CA TYR A 387 -20.00 11.62 2.74
C TYR A 387 -20.77 12.25 3.93
N ARG A 388 -20.34 13.44 4.39
CA ARG A 388 -21.01 14.22 5.44
C ARG A 388 -22.17 15.07 4.93
N GLY A 389 -22.53 15.02 3.66
CA GLY A 389 -23.61 15.82 3.07
C GLY A 389 -23.28 17.31 2.94
N VAL A 390 -21.98 17.64 2.92
CA VAL A 390 -21.49 19.00 2.68
C VAL A 390 -21.30 19.19 1.17
N ASP A 391 -21.99 20.16 0.60
CA ASP A 391 -21.81 20.57 -0.79
C ASP A 391 -20.63 21.55 -0.89
N LEU A 392 -19.62 21.15 -1.63
CA LEU A 392 -18.48 22.02 -1.94
C LEU A 392 -18.85 22.75 -3.23
N HIS A 393 -19.17 24.02 -3.10
CA HIS A 393 -19.33 24.87 -4.29
C HIS A 393 -17.98 24.96 -5.02
N ASP A 394 -17.97 24.61 -6.30
CA ASP A 394 -16.83 24.78 -7.22
C ASP A 394 -16.49 26.26 -7.44
#